data_c813e0b493e372c0046b03cad67b991b
#
_entry.id   c813e0b493e372c0046b03cad67b991b
#
_cell.length_a   1.000
_cell.length_b   1.000
_cell.length_c   1.000
_cell.angle_alpha   90.00
_cell.angle_beta   90.00
_cell.angle_gamma   90.00
#
_symmetry.space_group_name_H-M   'P 1'
#
loop_
_entity.id
_entity.type
_entity.pdbx_description
1 polymer ?
#
loop_
_entity_poly.entity_id
_entity_poly.type
_entity_poly.pdbx_seq_one_letter_code
_entity_poly.pdbx_strand_id
1 'polypeptide(L)'
;MSEGVERSRLAVAGTRTRLLQAGPRDSREALVFVHGNPGSADDWEALVGAAGGTGLRAVALDLPDFGETIAPPGFQHTVLGYAGFLAQGLEALGIDRVHLAIHDFGGPIGLVWAATDVEALASVTLIDTGILPGYRWHRLARIWRTPVIGELFQATATRGAFRWLVNRGEPRGLPRAFLDQMYDHYDRRTRRAVLKLYRDTDDPGAAGAELAKLMAPRDIPALVIWGEHDVYLPAKFAERQRQAFPSAEVHVLPGSGHWPFADAPETVERLLLDFLGRL
;
A
#
# COMPACT_ATOMS: atom_id res chain seq x y z
N MET A 1 15.47 -6.85 -13.31
CA MET A 1 15.38 -5.36 -13.27
C MET A 1 14.47 -4.98 -14.41
N SER A 2 13.32 -4.38 -14.13
CA SER A 2 12.42 -3.88 -15.17
C SER A 2 13.12 -2.73 -15.91
N GLU A 3 13.16 -2.83 -17.24
CA GLU A 3 13.73 -1.78 -18.09
C GLU A 3 12.98 -0.47 -17.84
N GLY A 4 13.71 0.63 -17.60
CA GLY A 4 13.15 1.98 -17.47
C GLY A 4 12.80 2.43 -16.05
N VAL A 5 12.93 1.60 -15.00
CA VAL A 5 12.72 2.03 -13.61
C VAL A 5 14.01 2.66 -13.06
N GLU A 6 13.92 3.93 -12.70
CA GLU A 6 15.00 4.63 -12.02
C GLU A 6 14.82 4.52 -10.50
N ARG A 7 15.95 4.33 -9.82
CA ARG A 7 16.05 4.34 -8.36
C ARG A 7 16.82 5.55 -7.90
N SER A 8 16.21 6.37 -7.06
CA SER A 8 16.80 7.60 -6.54
C SER A 8 16.41 7.84 -5.09
N ARG A 9 16.79 8.98 -4.54
CA ARG A 9 16.37 9.41 -3.20
C ARG A 9 15.79 10.81 -3.27
N LEU A 10 14.59 10.97 -2.74
CA LEU A 10 13.86 12.22 -2.63
C LEU A 10 14.01 12.80 -1.21
N ALA A 11 14.28 14.09 -1.09
CA ALA A 11 14.25 14.78 0.20
C ALA A 11 12.80 15.13 0.57
N VAL A 12 12.31 14.59 1.67
CA VAL A 12 10.94 14.79 2.15
C VAL A 12 10.97 14.90 3.67
N ALA A 13 10.28 15.87 4.25
CA ALA A 13 10.05 15.98 5.70
C ALA A 13 11.32 15.85 6.56
N GLY A 14 12.48 16.30 6.07
CA GLY A 14 13.75 16.22 6.80
C GLY A 14 14.45 14.87 6.73
N THR A 15 13.99 13.95 5.90
CA THR A 15 14.69 12.70 5.58
C THR A 15 14.91 12.54 4.07
N ARG A 16 15.61 11.48 3.68
CA ARG A 16 15.78 11.08 2.28
C ARG A 16 15.11 9.74 2.07
N THR A 17 13.94 9.78 1.44
CA THR A 17 13.21 8.55 1.11
C THR A 17 13.68 7.96 -0.21
N ARG A 18 13.65 6.63 -0.29
CA ARG A 18 13.84 5.91 -1.55
C ARG A 18 12.66 6.17 -2.47
N LEU A 19 12.97 6.42 -3.74
CA LEU A 19 12.02 6.66 -4.81
C LEU A 19 12.32 5.70 -5.97
N LEU A 20 11.30 4.97 -6.40
CA LEU A 20 11.25 4.31 -7.70
C LEU A 20 10.39 5.16 -8.62
N GLN A 21 10.84 5.40 -9.85
CA GLN A 21 10.05 6.13 -10.83
C GLN A 21 10.30 5.66 -12.25
N ALA A 22 9.28 5.80 -13.10
CA ALA A 22 9.34 5.55 -14.54
C ALA A 22 8.43 6.54 -15.29
N GLY A 23 8.60 6.67 -16.60
CA GLY A 23 7.83 7.59 -17.43
C GLY A 23 8.30 9.06 -17.34
N PRO A 24 7.50 10.02 -17.83
CA PRO A 24 7.90 11.44 -17.96
C PRO A 24 7.96 12.11 -16.58
N ARG A 25 9.17 12.50 -16.16
CA ARG A 25 9.44 13.04 -14.82
C ARG A 25 8.76 14.38 -14.52
N ASP A 26 8.51 15.18 -15.54
CA ASP A 26 7.98 16.53 -15.41
C ASP A 26 6.43 16.56 -15.43
N SER A 27 5.80 15.41 -15.66
CA SER A 27 4.35 15.32 -15.59
C SER A 27 3.85 15.62 -14.17
N ARG A 28 2.85 16.48 -14.06
CA ARG A 28 2.16 16.79 -12.79
C ARG A 28 1.10 15.75 -12.44
N GLU A 29 0.74 14.92 -13.41
CA GLU A 29 -0.15 13.75 -13.23
C GLU A 29 0.68 12.49 -13.14
N ALA A 30 0.41 11.64 -12.14
CA ALA A 30 1.17 10.43 -11.91
C ALA A 30 0.34 9.31 -11.28
N LEU A 31 0.73 8.07 -11.59
CA LEU A 31 0.36 6.89 -10.82
C LEU A 31 1.28 6.79 -9.60
N VAL A 32 0.70 6.84 -8.42
CA VAL A 32 1.42 6.84 -7.14
C VAL A 32 1.11 5.58 -6.38
N PHE A 33 2.14 4.79 -6.10
CA PHE A 33 2.03 3.55 -5.35
C PHE A 33 2.39 3.75 -3.88
N VAL A 34 1.54 3.24 -2.98
CA VAL A 34 1.78 3.26 -1.53
C VAL A 34 1.71 1.84 -0.98
N HIS A 35 2.84 1.36 -0.47
CA HIS A 35 2.98 0.01 0.08
C HIS A 35 2.35 -0.12 1.47
N GLY A 36 2.17 -1.36 1.90
CA GLY A 36 1.64 -1.73 3.21
C GLY A 36 2.70 -2.27 4.18
N ASN A 37 2.27 -3.19 5.03
CA ASN A 37 3.06 -3.85 6.05
C ASN A 37 2.94 -5.39 5.98
N PRO A 38 4.06 -6.12 5.82
CA PRO A 38 5.39 -5.62 5.48
C PRO A 38 5.46 -5.23 4.01
N GLY A 39 6.25 -4.21 3.69
CA GLY A 39 6.38 -3.73 2.33
C GLY A 39 7.41 -2.61 2.17
N SER A 40 7.64 -2.23 0.93
CA SER A 40 8.52 -1.14 0.51
C SER A 40 8.16 -0.68 -0.92
N ALA A 41 8.83 0.34 -1.41
CA ALA A 41 8.70 0.75 -2.82
C ALA A 41 9.02 -0.38 -3.81
N ASP A 42 9.87 -1.34 -3.41
CA ASP A 42 10.24 -2.48 -4.26
C ASP A 42 9.07 -3.38 -4.64
N ASP A 43 8.03 -3.44 -3.82
CA ASP A 43 6.83 -4.23 -4.08
C ASP A 43 6.17 -3.82 -5.41
N TRP A 44 6.41 -2.59 -5.82
CA TRP A 44 5.79 -1.94 -6.96
C TRP A 44 6.67 -1.85 -8.22
N GLU A 45 7.94 -2.31 -8.14
CA GLU A 45 8.92 -2.11 -9.22
C GLU A 45 8.40 -2.56 -10.60
N ALA A 46 7.76 -3.73 -10.68
CA ALA A 46 7.22 -4.24 -11.93
C ALA A 46 6.09 -3.33 -12.47
N LEU A 47 5.15 -2.94 -11.61
CA LEU A 47 4.01 -2.09 -11.99
C LEU A 47 4.43 -0.65 -12.29
N VAL A 48 5.44 -0.11 -11.59
CA VAL A 48 6.05 1.19 -11.91
C VAL A 48 6.65 1.15 -13.33
N GLY A 49 7.40 0.09 -13.64
CA GLY A 49 7.98 -0.09 -14.98
C GLY A 49 6.93 -0.23 -16.07
N ALA A 50 5.92 -1.06 -15.83
CA ALA A 50 4.84 -1.30 -16.78
C ALA A 50 4.04 -0.01 -17.07
N ALA A 51 3.65 0.73 -16.03
CA ALA A 51 2.94 2.01 -16.18
C ALA A 51 3.81 3.07 -16.88
N GLY A 52 5.10 3.17 -16.52
CA GLY A 52 6.05 4.06 -17.19
C GLY A 52 6.19 3.74 -18.68
N GLY A 53 6.14 2.45 -19.06
CA GLY A 53 6.17 1.98 -20.43
C GLY A 53 4.97 2.42 -21.29
N THR A 54 3.84 2.77 -20.66
CA THR A 54 2.67 3.34 -21.36
C THR A 54 2.76 4.86 -21.56
N GLY A 55 3.79 5.50 -21.02
CA GLY A 55 3.95 6.96 -21.06
C GLY A 55 3.34 7.68 -19.86
N LEU A 56 2.78 6.99 -18.89
CA LEU A 56 2.31 7.56 -17.63
C LEU A 56 3.49 7.70 -16.64
N ARG A 57 3.62 8.85 -15.97
CA ARG A 57 4.54 8.96 -14.85
C ARG A 57 4.09 8.03 -13.72
N ALA A 58 4.98 7.16 -13.26
CA ALA A 58 4.70 6.24 -12.17
C ALA A 58 5.75 6.37 -11.09
N VAL A 59 5.34 6.44 -9.82
CA VAL A 59 6.23 6.62 -8.68
C VAL A 59 5.84 5.73 -7.50
N ALA A 60 6.83 5.21 -6.78
CA ALA A 60 6.67 4.53 -5.51
C ALA A 60 7.70 5.05 -4.51
N LEU A 61 7.26 5.35 -3.29
CA LEU A 61 8.08 5.86 -2.20
C LEU A 61 8.12 4.84 -1.06
N ASP A 62 9.28 4.67 -0.42
CA ASP A 62 9.32 4.03 0.89
C ASP A 62 8.68 4.95 1.94
N LEU A 63 7.81 4.39 2.75
CA LEU A 63 7.30 5.09 3.92
C LEU A 63 8.38 5.15 5.03
N PRO A 64 8.36 6.17 5.92
CA PRO A 64 9.31 6.30 7.02
C PRO A 64 9.41 5.04 7.90
N ASP A 65 10.64 4.56 8.12
CA ASP A 65 11.02 3.32 8.79
C ASP A 65 10.58 2.03 8.09
N PHE A 66 10.21 2.11 6.80
CA PHE A 66 10.05 0.97 5.90
C PHE A 66 11.09 1.02 4.79
N GLY A 67 11.36 -0.14 4.18
CA GLY A 67 12.36 -0.26 3.12
C GLY A 67 13.73 0.29 3.56
N GLU A 68 14.30 1.15 2.74
CA GLU A 68 15.57 1.82 3.02
C GLU A 68 15.42 3.20 3.70
N THR A 69 14.20 3.65 3.95
CA THR A 69 13.94 5.00 4.46
C THR A 69 13.96 5.04 5.98
N ILE A 70 14.74 5.95 6.54
CA ILE A 70 14.79 6.20 7.98
C ILE A 70 13.81 7.33 8.30
N ALA A 71 12.94 7.13 9.29
CA ALA A 71 12.03 8.17 9.73
C ALA A 71 12.77 9.41 10.27
N PRO A 72 12.30 10.64 9.98
CA PRO A 72 12.87 11.84 10.57
C PRO A 72 12.66 11.85 12.09
N PRO A 73 13.50 12.58 12.86
CA PRO A 73 13.31 12.71 14.30
C PRO A 73 11.91 13.22 14.65
N GLY A 74 11.26 12.56 15.61
CA GLY A 74 9.92 12.92 16.04
C GLY A 74 8.78 12.45 15.15
N PHE A 75 9.06 11.65 14.12
CA PHE A 75 8.02 11.14 13.20
C PHE A 75 6.95 10.35 13.95
N GLN A 76 5.70 10.69 13.67
CA GLN A 76 4.54 10.01 14.26
C GLN A 76 4.17 8.81 13.36
N HIS A 77 4.38 7.60 13.87
CA HIS A 77 4.05 6.36 13.16
C HIS A 77 2.55 6.06 13.24
N THR A 78 1.74 7.00 12.78
CA THR A 78 0.28 6.96 12.72
C THR A 78 -0.17 7.04 11.28
N VAL A 79 -1.40 6.62 10.97
CA VAL A 79 -1.97 6.77 9.63
C VAL A 79 -1.90 8.24 9.17
N LEU A 80 -2.21 9.19 10.05
CA LEU A 80 -2.11 10.64 9.75
C LEU A 80 -0.67 11.08 9.49
N GLY A 81 0.29 10.60 10.28
CA GLY A 81 1.71 10.95 10.09
C GLY A 81 2.24 10.46 8.73
N TYR A 82 1.89 9.24 8.36
CA TYR A 82 2.25 8.69 7.04
C TYR A 82 1.52 9.39 5.89
N ALA A 83 0.24 9.74 6.05
CA ALA A 83 -0.51 10.51 5.05
C ALA A 83 0.10 11.90 4.84
N GLY A 84 0.52 12.58 5.93
CA GLY A 84 1.26 13.84 5.86
C GLY A 84 2.62 13.70 5.17
N PHE A 85 3.33 12.59 5.36
CA PHE A 85 4.57 12.30 4.65
C PHE A 85 4.32 12.08 3.15
N LEU A 86 3.28 11.35 2.79
CA LEU A 86 2.88 11.17 1.39
C LEU A 86 2.56 12.52 0.73
N ALA A 87 1.78 13.38 1.38
CA ALA A 87 1.47 14.73 0.88
C ALA A 87 2.73 15.54 0.57
N GLN A 88 3.70 15.58 1.50
CA GLN A 88 4.97 16.28 1.31
C GLN A 88 5.83 15.62 0.20
N GLY A 89 5.74 14.30 0.04
CA GLY A 89 6.40 13.59 -1.07
C GLY A 89 5.85 13.98 -2.43
N LEU A 90 4.52 14.08 -2.56
CA LEU A 90 3.85 14.51 -3.79
C LEU A 90 4.17 15.97 -4.13
N GLU A 91 4.15 16.85 -3.13
CA GLU A 91 4.56 18.26 -3.28
C GLU A 91 6.01 18.37 -3.77
N ALA A 92 6.95 17.64 -3.16
CA ALA A 92 8.36 17.63 -3.55
C ALA A 92 8.59 17.08 -4.96
N LEU A 93 7.69 16.23 -5.47
CA LEU A 93 7.70 15.70 -6.83
C LEU A 93 6.96 16.59 -7.82
N GLY A 94 6.26 17.63 -7.35
CA GLY A 94 5.41 18.49 -8.19
C GLY A 94 4.21 17.77 -8.80
N ILE A 95 3.68 16.75 -8.10
CA ILE A 95 2.52 15.97 -8.52
C ILE A 95 1.27 16.56 -7.86
N ASP A 96 0.28 16.95 -8.66
CA ASP A 96 -0.99 17.53 -8.21
C ASP A 96 -2.22 16.82 -8.77
N ARG A 97 -2.04 15.82 -9.64
CA ARG A 97 -3.08 14.93 -10.10
C ARG A 97 -2.64 13.47 -9.93
N VAL A 98 -3.34 12.73 -9.10
CA VAL A 98 -2.88 11.43 -8.60
C VAL A 98 -3.85 10.31 -8.98
N HIS A 99 -3.34 9.32 -9.70
CA HIS A 99 -3.90 7.98 -9.76
C HIS A 99 -3.25 7.19 -8.63
N LEU A 100 -4.02 6.83 -7.60
CA LEU A 100 -3.49 6.23 -6.38
C LEU A 100 -3.61 4.71 -6.45
N ALA A 101 -2.50 3.98 -6.30
CA ALA A 101 -2.48 2.52 -6.17
C ALA A 101 -1.96 2.14 -4.77
N ILE A 102 -2.80 1.47 -4.00
CA ILE A 102 -2.57 1.24 -2.56
C ILE A 102 -2.80 -0.21 -2.17
N HIS A 103 -2.01 -0.67 -1.20
CA HIS A 103 -2.08 -2.02 -0.66
C HIS A 103 -1.98 -2.02 0.86
N ASP A 104 -2.70 -2.89 1.56
CA ASP A 104 -2.68 -3.08 3.02
C ASP A 104 -2.76 -1.74 3.78
N PHE A 105 -1.81 -1.37 4.64
CA PHE A 105 -1.76 -0.07 5.32
C PHE A 105 -1.57 1.13 4.39
N GLY A 106 -1.07 0.92 3.17
CA GLY A 106 -1.12 1.95 2.13
C GLY A 106 -2.54 2.43 1.86
N GLY A 107 -3.55 1.56 2.10
CA GLY A 107 -4.97 1.89 1.98
C GLY A 107 -5.40 3.04 2.89
N PRO A 108 -5.45 2.87 4.20
CA PRO A 108 -5.83 3.95 5.11
C PRO A 108 -4.91 5.17 4.99
N ILE A 109 -3.61 5.00 4.73
CA ILE A 109 -2.68 6.12 4.54
C ILE A 109 -3.04 6.94 3.30
N GLY A 110 -3.21 6.29 2.15
CA GLY A 110 -3.55 6.95 0.90
C GLY A 110 -4.94 7.55 0.90
N LEU A 111 -5.93 6.86 1.49
CA LEU A 111 -7.31 7.36 1.56
C LEU A 111 -7.46 8.55 2.54
N VAL A 112 -6.69 8.58 3.62
CA VAL A 112 -6.63 9.75 4.52
C VAL A 112 -5.98 10.92 3.81
N TRP A 113 -4.88 10.73 3.07
CA TRP A 113 -4.33 11.78 2.21
C TRP A 113 -5.39 12.28 1.20
N ALA A 114 -6.03 11.37 0.47
CA ALA A 114 -7.05 11.71 -0.52
C ALA A 114 -8.25 12.48 0.07
N ALA A 115 -8.61 12.21 1.32
CA ALA A 115 -9.65 12.95 2.03
C ALA A 115 -9.27 14.40 2.35
N THR A 116 -7.95 14.70 2.45
CA THR A 116 -7.47 16.08 2.67
C THR A 116 -7.33 16.87 1.37
N ASP A 117 -7.17 16.21 0.24
CA ASP A 117 -7.02 16.82 -1.09
C ASP A 117 -7.73 15.99 -2.16
N VAL A 118 -9.06 15.93 -2.05
CA VAL A 118 -9.89 15.09 -2.91
C VAL A 118 -9.88 15.53 -4.38
N GLU A 119 -9.62 16.80 -4.66
CA GLU A 119 -9.54 17.31 -6.03
C GLU A 119 -8.28 16.85 -6.76
N ALA A 120 -7.21 16.54 -6.00
CA ALA A 120 -6.02 15.95 -6.56
C ALA A 120 -6.17 14.47 -6.93
N LEU A 121 -7.16 13.76 -6.36
CA LEU A 121 -7.39 12.35 -6.61
C LEU A 121 -8.15 12.11 -7.93
N ALA A 122 -7.45 11.63 -8.95
CA ALA A 122 -8.02 11.31 -10.26
C ALA A 122 -8.69 9.94 -10.31
N SER A 123 -8.07 8.94 -9.68
CA SER A 123 -8.59 7.57 -9.54
C SER A 123 -7.91 6.83 -8.40
N VAL A 124 -8.48 5.68 -7.99
CA VAL A 124 -7.88 4.83 -6.99
C VAL A 124 -7.89 3.36 -7.41
N THR A 125 -6.77 2.67 -7.21
CA THR A 125 -6.66 1.20 -7.30
C THR A 125 -6.41 0.65 -5.91
N LEU A 126 -7.35 -0.15 -5.42
CA LEU A 126 -7.33 -0.79 -4.11
C LEU A 126 -6.92 -2.25 -4.29
N ILE A 127 -5.76 -2.64 -3.77
CA ILE A 127 -5.26 -4.02 -3.85
C ILE A 127 -5.24 -4.58 -2.43
N ASP A 128 -6.13 -5.52 -2.11
CA ASP A 128 -6.30 -6.09 -0.76
C ASP A 128 -6.26 -5.02 0.34
N THR A 129 -7.00 -3.94 0.12
CA THR A 129 -7.14 -2.83 1.05
C THR A 129 -8.33 -1.94 0.71
N GLY A 130 -8.55 -0.91 1.54
CA GLY A 130 -9.57 0.12 1.32
C GLY A 130 -10.31 0.48 2.59
N ILE A 131 -11.58 0.84 2.45
CA ILE A 131 -12.48 1.03 3.58
C ILE A 131 -12.94 -0.34 4.10
N LEU A 132 -12.94 -0.52 5.40
CA LEU A 132 -13.20 -1.81 6.04
C LEU A 132 -14.32 -1.75 7.07
N PRO A 133 -15.56 -1.32 6.72
CA PRO A 133 -16.65 -1.18 7.69
C PRO A 133 -16.94 -2.48 8.42
N GLY A 134 -16.88 -2.44 9.76
CA GLY A 134 -17.09 -3.62 10.62
C GLY A 134 -15.93 -4.62 10.62
N TYR A 135 -14.76 -4.23 10.10
CA TYR A 135 -13.54 -5.02 10.23
C TYR A 135 -13.09 -5.10 11.69
N ARG A 136 -12.59 -6.25 12.06
CA ARG A 136 -11.96 -6.50 13.36
C ARG A 136 -10.57 -7.06 13.12
N TRP A 137 -9.61 -6.58 13.91
CA TRP A 137 -8.23 -7.00 13.81
C TRP A 137 -8.05 -8.52 13.72
N HIS A 138 -7.33 -8.97 12.72
CA HIS A 138 -6.91 -10.36 12.57
C HIS A 138 -6.00 -10.81 13.73
N ARG A 139 -5.77 -12.12 13.86
CA ARG A 139 -5.06 -12.69 15.02
C ARG A 139 -3.65 -12.11 15.21
N LEU A 140 -2.89 -11.96 14.12
CA LEU A 140 -1.54 -11.42 14.15
C LEU A 140 -1.53 -9.95 14.61
N ALA A 141 -2.44 -9.13 14.09
CA ALA A 141 -2.58 -7.74 14.51
C ALA A 141 -2.86 -7.63 16.03
N ARG A 142 -3.70 -8.50 16.58
CA ARG A 142 -3.97 -8.53 18.03
C ARG A 142 -2.71 -8.86 18.84
N ILE A 143 -1.85 -9.75 18.35
CA ILE A 143 -0.54 -10.02 18.98
C ILE A 143 0.32 -8.75 18.97
N TRP A 144 0.47 -8.10 17.83
CA TRP A 144 1.28 -6.89 17.67
C TRP A 144 0.75 -5.71 18.51
N ARG A 145 -0.56 -5.58 18.64
CA ARG A 145 -1.20 -4.54 19.45
C ARG A 145 -1.01 -4.75 20.96
N THR A 146 -0.70 -5.96 21.40
CA THR A 146 -0.51 -6.28 22.82
C THR A 146 0.92 -5.89 23.25
N PRO A 147 1.09 -4.92 24.16
CA PRO A 147 2.41 -4.53 24.67
C PRO A 147 3.17 -5.74 25.25
N VAL A 148 4.48 -5.74 25.12
CA VAL A 148 5.43 -6.80 25.50
C VAL A 148 5.28 -8.05 24.61
N ILE A 149 4.07 -8.58 24.40
CA ILE A 149 3.84 -9.75 23.55
C ILE A 149 4.21 -9.44 22.09
N GLY A 150 3.83 -8.27 21.60
CA GLY A 150 4.20 -7.82 20.26
C GLY A 150 5.70 -7.73 20.06
N GLU A 151 6.43 -7.15 21.01
CA GLU A 151 7.89 -7.05 20.97
C GLU A 151 8.55 -8.44 21.00
N LEU A 152 8.10 -9.33 21.88
CA LEU A 152 8.62 -10.70 21.94
C LEU A 152 8.36 -11.47 20.65
N PHE A 153 7.16 -11.34 20.09
CA PHE A 153 6.82 -11.95 18.81
C PHE A 153 7.74 -11.43 17.69
N GLN A 154 7.93 -10.12 17.60
CA GLN A 154 8.82 -9.50 16.62
C GLN A 154 10.28 -9.93 16.79
N ALA A 155 10.73 -10.14 18.02
CA ALA A 155 12.10 -10.60 18.30
C ALA A 155 12.35 -12.03 17.78
N THR A 156 11.33 -12.86 17.67
CA THR A 156 11.41 -14.25 17.15
C THR A 156 11.29 -14.36 15.62
N ALA A 157 11.07 -13.26 14.92
CA ALA A 157 10.90 -13.25 13.46
C ALA A 157 12.24 -13.54 12.74
N THR A 158 12.63 -14.80 12.69
CA THR A 158 13.72 -15.26 11.82
C THR A 158 13.28 -15.32 10.37
N ARG A 159 14.23 -15.33 9.40
CA ARG A 159 13.91 -15.40 7.97
C ARG A 159 13.00 -16.59 7.63
N GLY A 160 13.27 -17.76 8.22
CA GLY A 160 12.46 -18.96 8.00
C GLY A 160 11.03 -18.82 8.54
N ALA A 161 10.89 -18.33 9.78
CA ALA A 161 9.60 -18.10 10.41
C ALA A 161 8.78 -17.03 9.67
N PHE A 162 9.43 -15.95 9.22
CA PHE A 162 8.82 -14.89 8.44
C PHE A 162 8.26 -15.42 7.11
N ARG A 163 9.10 -16.12 6.33
CA ARG A 163 8.67 -16.72 5.05
C ARG A 163 7.47 -17.66 5.25
N TRP A 164 7.53 -18.51 6.27
CA TRP A 164 6.44 -19.43 6.58
C TRP A 164 5.15 -18.68 6.93
N LEU A 165 5.26 -17.64 7.77
CA LEU A 165 4.11 -16.86 8.22
C LEU A 165 3.45 -16.10 7.07
N VAL A 166 4.24 -15.40 6.25
CA VAL A 166 3.75 -14.62 5.12
C VAL A 166 3.14 -15.54 4.06
N ASN A 167 3.85 -16.63 3.72
CA ASN A 167 3.39 -17.55 2.67
C ASN A 167 2.19 -18.43 3.06
N ARG A 168 1.82 -18.46 4.34
CA ARG A 168 0.76 -19.34 4.86
C ARG A 168 -0.63 -19.05 4.28
N GLY A 169 -0.90 -17.79 3.94
CA GLY A 169 -2.17 -17.34 3.38
C GLY A 169 -2.19 -17.28 1.85
N GLU A 170 -1.14 -17.80 1.19
CA GLU A 170 -0.91 -17.67 -0.24
C GLU A 170 -1.02 -19.03 -0.93
N PRO A 171 -2.19 -19.44 -1.45
CA PRO A 171 -2.37 -20.77 -2.03
C PRO A 171 -1.43 -21.08 -3.20
N ARG A 172 -1.09 -20.07 -4.00
CA ARG A 172 -0.14 -20.19 -5.11
C ARG A 172 1.32 -20.16 -4.64
N GLY A 173 1.55 -19.72 -3.40
CA GLY A 173 2.87 -19.42 -2.89
C GLY A 173 3.44 -18.13 -3.48
N LEU A 174 4.21 -17.40 -2.68
CA LEU A 174 4.92 -16.20 -3.14
C LEU A 174 6.32 -16.55 -3.65
N PRO A 175 6.83 -15.83 -4.67
CA PRO A 175 8.20 -16.00 -5.14
C PRO A 175 9.21 -15.85 -4.00
N ARG A 176 10.19 -16.75 -3.94
CA ARG A 176 11.18 -16.73 -2.86
C ARG A 176 11.97 -15.42 -2.80
N ALA A 177 12.29 -14.85 -3.96
CA ALA A 177 12.99 -13.57 -4.05
C ALA A 177 12.18 -12.44 -3.41
N PHE A 178 10.85 -12.41 -3.63
CA PHE A 178 9.94 -11.46 -3.04
C PHE A 178 9.91 -11.58 -1.50
N LEU A 179 9.76 -12.80 -0.98
CA LEU A 179 9.80 -13.07 0.45
C LEU A 179 11.15 -12.69 1.10
N ASP A 180 12.26 -12.89 0.40
CA ASP A 180 13.59 -12.55 0.89
C ASP A 180 13.80 -11.05 0.93
N GLN A 181 13.43 -10.34 -0.11
CA GLN A 181 13.47 -8.88 -0.18
C GLN A 181 12.62 -8.25 0.92
N MET A 182 11.39 -8.73 1.10
CA MET A 182 10.49 -8.28 2.16
C MET A 182 11.12 -8.48 3.56
N TYR A 183 11.77 -9.64 3.80
CA TYR A 183 12.45 -9.89 5.07
C TYR A 183 13.69 -9.02 5.27
N ASP A 184 14.46 -8.74 4.21
CA ASP A 184 15.67 -7.89 4.28
C ASP A 184 15.33 -6.46 4.71
N HIS A 185 14.15 -5.98 4.33
CA HIS A 185 13.60 -4.70 4.78
C HIS A 185 12.88 -4.76 6.13
N TYR A 186 12.63 -5.96 6.68
CA TYR A 186 11.92 -6.14 7.95
C TYR A 186 12.90 -6.11 9.15
N ASP A 187 13.68 -5.04 9.24
CA ASP A 187 14.68 -4.81 10.27
C ASP A 187 14.07 -4.36 11.62
N ARG A 188 14.92 -4.00 12.58
CA ARG A 188 14.46 -3.55 13.91
C ARG A 188 13.66 -2.24 13.86
N ARG A 189 13.97 -1.33 12.90
CA ARG A 189 13.21 -0.08 12.72
C ARG A 189 11.81 -0.40 12.27
N THR A 190 11.69 -1.14 11.18
CA THR A 190 10.42 -1.56 10.57
C THR A 190 9.55 -2.28 11.59
N ARG A 191 10.11 -3.24 12.34
CA ARG A 191 9.37 -3.95 13.40
C ARG A 191 8.80 -3.02 14.46
N ARG A 192 9.55 -1.98 14.87
CA ARG A 192 9.05 -0.96 15.81
C ARG A 192 7.99 -0.07 15.20
N ALA A 193 8.19 0.36 13.94
CA ALA A 193 7.21 1.16 13.20
C ALA A 193 5.87 0.43 13.07
N VAL A 194 5.92 -0.87 12.71
CA VAL A 194 4.76 -1.75 12.65
C VAL A 194 4.01 -1.79 13.98
N LEU A 195 4.70 -2.05 15.10
CA LEU A 195 4.04 -2.11 16.41
C LEU A 195 3.36 -0.77 16.76
N LYS A 196 4.01 0.36 16.47
CA LYS A 196 3.45 1.69 16.73
C LYS A 196 2.21 1.92 15.86
N LEU A 197 2.31 1.70 14.55
CA LEU A 197 1.21 1.90 13.60
C LEU A 197 -0.02 1.07 13.97
N TYR A 198 0.16 -0.22 14.27
CA TYR A 198 -0.94 -1.08 14.69
C TYR A 198 -1.57 -0.65 16.01
N ARG A 199 -0.79 -0.16 16.97
CA ARG A 199 -1.28 0.29 18.28
C ARG A 199 -2.01 1.62 18.20
N ASP A 200 -1.57 2.52 17.31
CA ASP A 200 -2.20 3.80 17.07
C ASP A 200 -3.53 3.68 16.32
N THR A 201 -3.68 2.63 15.50
CA THR A 201 -4.91 2.41 14.73
C THR A 201 -5.94 1.64 15.57
N ASP A 202 -6.84 2.33 16.26
CA ASP A 202 -7.77 1.70 17.21
C ASP A 202 -8.89 0.94 16.52
N ASP A 203 -9.69 1.60 15.69
CA ASP A 203 -10.85 1.01 15.01
C ASP A 203 -10.81 1.32 13.50
N PRO A 204 -10.15 0.47 12.70
CA PRO A 204 -10.10 0.65 11.26
C PRO A 204 -11.47 0.56 10.58
N GLY A 205 -12.42 -0.16 11.22
CA GLY A 205 -13.79 -0.27 10.71
C GLY A 205 -14.56 1.04 10.84
N ALA A 206 -14.47 1.71 11.99
CA ALA A 206 -15.09 3.02 12.21
C ALA A 206 -14.45 4.10 11.33
N ALA A 207 -13.10 4.15 11.29
CA ALA A 207 -12.38 5.09 10.43
C ALA A 207 -12.74 4.90 8.95
N GLY A 208 -12.82 3.67 8.47
CA GLY A 208 -13.24 3.35 7.10
C GLY A 208 -14.67 3.80 6.80
N ALA A 209 -15.60 3.68 7.75
CA ALA A 209 -16.97 4.14 7.56
C ALA A 209 -17.07 5.68 7.42
N GLU A 210 -16.25 6.44 8.14
CA GLU A 210 -16.18 7.90 7.98
C GLU A 210 -15.56 8.30 6.63
N LEU A 211 -14.48 7.64 6.22
CA LEU A 211 -13.89 7.86 4.89
C LEU A 211 -14.89 7.54 3.77
N ALA A 212 -15.70 6.48 3.90
CA ALA A 212 -16.73 6.16 2.92
C ALA A 212 -17.73 7.29 2.72
N LYS A 213 -18.18 7.93 3.81
CA LYS A 213 -19.12 9.08 3.73
C LYS A 213 -18.53 10.27 2.96
N LEU A 214 -17.22 10.49 3.08
CA LEU A 214 -16.52 11.58 2.40
C LEU A 214 -16.30 11.28 0.90
N MET A 215 -15.98 10.03 0.57
CA MET A 215 -15.63 9.62 -0.79
C MET A 215 -16.85 9.33 -1.67
N ALA A 216 -17.90 8.70 -1.12
CA ALA A 216 -19.05 8.23 -1.88
C ALA A 216 -19.74 9.30 -2.73
N PRO A 217 -19.93 10.57 -2.26
CA PRO A 217 -20.55 11.60 -3.09
C PRO A 217 -19.75 12.03 -4.32
N ARG A 218 -18.45 11.72 -4.35
CA ARG A 218 -17.53 12.08 -5.43
C ARG A 218 -17.49 11.03 -6.54
N ASP A 219 -17.82 9.79 -6.19
CA ASP A 219 -17.77 8.61 -7.08
C ASP A 219 -16.49 8.57 -7.94
N ILE A 220 -15.36 8.75 -7.27
CA ILE A 220 -14.02 8.69 -7.90
C ILE A 220 -13.86 7.35 -8.62
N PRO A 221 -13.39 7.32 -9.88
CA PRO A 221 -13.11 6.09 -10.59
C PRO A 221 -12.23 5.16 -9.75
N ALA A 222 -12.68 3.92 -9.55
CA ALA A 222 -11.99 2.99 -8.67
C ALA A 222 -11.88 1.58 -9.27
N LEU A 223 -10.68 0.99 -9.16
CA LEU A 223 -10.42 -0.41 -9.42
C LEU A 223 -10.15 -1.12 -8.09
N VAL A 224 -10.83 -2.22 -7.85
CA VAL A 224 -10.64 -3.06 -6.66
C VAL A 224 -10.14 -4.43 -7.11
N ILE A 225 -8.95 -4.80 -6.66
CA ILE A 225 -8.35 -6.12 -6.89
C ILE A 225 -8.18 -6.79 -5.53
N TRP A 226 -8.69 -8.01 -5.38
CA TRP A 226 -8.69 -8.68 -4.09
C TRP A 226 -8.37 -10.17 -4.24
N GLY A 227 -7.47 -10.69 -3.40
CA GLY A 227 -7.22 -12.12 -3.32
C GLY A 227 -8.38 -12.85 -2.62
N GLU A 228 -8.89 -13.91 -3.26
CA GLU A 228 -9.97 -14.74 -2.70
C GLU A 228 -9.62 -15.31 -1.33
N HIS A 229 -8.34 -15.63 -1.12
CA HIS A 229 -7.82 -16.31 0.06
C HIS A 229 -7.08 -15.38 1.04
N ASP A 230 -7.24 -14.06 0.92
CA ASP A 230 -6.61 -13.13 1.86
C ASP A 230 -7.04 -13.45 3.30
N VAL A 231 -6.05 -13.87 4.11
CA VAL A 231 -6.25 -14.27 5.52
C VAL A 231 -6.25 -13.08 6.49
N TYR A 232 -5.85 -11.90 6.05
CA TYR A 232 -5.78 -10.67 6.82
C TYR A 232 -7.01 -9.80 6.60
N LEU A 233 -7.36 -9.59 5.34
CA LEU A 233 -8.49 -8.78 4.88
C LEU A 233 -9.43 -9.66 4.01
N PRO A 234 -10.40 -10.35 4.61
CA PRO A 234 -11.27 -11.28 3.88
C PRO A 234 -11.94 -10.68 2.65
N ALA A 235 -11.98 -11.43 1.54
CA ALA A 235 -12.48 -10.98 0.24
C ALA A 235 -13.91 -10.41 0.24
N LYS A 236 -14.72 -10.69 1.28
CA LYS A 236 -16.03 -10.05 1.47
C LYS A 236 -15.97 -8.52 1.57
N PHE A 237 -14.79 -7.96 1.83
CA PHE A 237 -14.59 -6.50 1.85
C PHE A 237 -14.38 -5.92 0.46
N ALA A 238 -14.08 -6.71 -0.57
CA ALA A 238 -13.91 -6.23 -1.95
C ALA A 238 -15.17 -5.49 -2.44
N GLU A 239 -16.33 -6.12 -2.40
CA GLU A 239 -17.60 -5.50 -2.81
C GLU A 239 -18.03 -4.32 -1.91
N ARG A 240 -17.57 -4.29 -0.66
CA ARG A 240 -17.87 -3.19 0.25
C ARG A 240 -17.18 -1.89 -0.13
N GLN A 241 -16.16 -1.94 -1.00
CA GLN A 241 -15.50 -0.74 -1.50
C GLN A 241 -16.46 0.17 -2.27
N ARG A 242 -17.55 -0.37 -2.82
CA ARG A 242 -18.65 0.40 -3.43
C ARG A 242 -19.37 1.35 -2.45
N GLN A 243 -19.15 1.19 -1.16
CA GLN A 243 -19.65 2.14 -0.15
C GLN A 243 -18.91 3.49 -0.20
N ALA A 244 -17.66 3.50 -0.67
CA ALA A 244 -16.86 4.71 -0.86
C ALA A 244 -16.74 5.10 -2.33
N PHE A 245 -16.80 4.12 -3.22
CA PHE A 245 -16.63 4.26 -4.66
C PHE A 245 -17.76 3.50 -5.36
N PRO A 246 -18.96 4.10 -5.48
CA PRO A 246 -20.17 3.43 -5.98
C PRO A 246 -20.00 2.74 -7.33
N SER A 247 -19.27 3.38 -8.26
CA SER A 247 -18.99 2.86 -9.60
C SER A 247 -17.74 1.99 -9.71
N ALA A 248 -17.16 1.54 -8.58
CA ALA A 248 -15.93 0.76 -8.58
C ALA A 248 -16.04 -0.53 -9.42
N GLU A 249 -14.99 -0.81 -10.20
CA GLU A 249 -14.77 -2.09 -10.86
C GLU A 249 -14.12 -3.05 -9.87
N VAL A 250 -14.76 -4.20 -9.57
CA VAL A 250 -14.32 -5.13 -8.53
C VAL A 250 -13.93 -6.47 -9.12
N HIS A 251 -12.70 -6.91 -8.82
CA HIS A 251 -12.14 -8.20 -9.21
C HIS A 251 -11.65 -8.98 -8.00
N VAL A 252 -12.28 -10.10 -7.69
CA VAL A 252 -11.75 -11.08 -6.74
C VAL A 252 -11.00 -12.14 -7.52
N LEU A 253 -9.70 -12.30 -7.24
CA LEU A 253 -8.81 -13.19 -7.96
C LEU A 253 -8.82 -14.60 -7.36
N PRO A 254 -9.35 -15.61 -8.08
CA PRO A 254 -9.37 -16.98 -7.57
C PRO A 254 -7.97 -17.52 -7.30
N GLY A 255 -7.78 -18.14 -6.12
CA GLY A 255 -6.52 -18.74 -5.73
C GLY A 255 -5.41 -17.74 -5.38
N SER A 256 -5.67 -16.44 -5.34
CA SER A 256 -4.73 -15.40 -4.90
C SER A 256 -4.91 -15.11 -3.41
N GLY A 257 -3.83 -14.75 -2.73
CA GLY A 257 -3.82 -14.34 -1.33
C GLY A 257 -3.69 -12.83 -1.16
N HIS A 258 -2.97 -12.38 -0.13
CA HIS A 258 -2.86 -10.98 0.26
C HIS A 258 -1.92 -10.13 -0.64
N TRP A 259 -1.08 -10.75 -1.45
CA TRP A 259 -0.16 -10.05 -2.36
C TRP A 259 -0.42 -10.41 -3.83
N PRO A 260 -1.59 -10.03 -4.40
CA PRO A 260 -1.95 -10.38 -5.78
C PRO A 260 -0.93 -9.93 -6.83
N PHE A 261 -0.29 -8.78 -6.59
CA PHE A 261 0.77 -8.28 -7.48
C PHE A 261 2.04 -9.15 -7.48
N ALA A 262 2.18 -10.07 -6.52
CA ALA A 262 3.30 -11.00 -6.43
C ALA A 262 2.90 -12.44 -6.81
N ASP A 263 1.66 -12.88 -6.56
CA ASP A 263 1.19 -14.24 -6.85
C ASP A 263 0.42 -14.35 -8.18
N ALA A 264 -0.09 -13.22 -8.70
CA ALA A 264 -0.79 -13.12 -9.99
C ALA A 264 -0.38 -11.85 -10.78
N PRO A 265 0.94 -11.56 -10.94
CA PRO A 265 1.46 -10.28 -11.40
C PRO A 265 0.90 -9.85 -12.76
N GLU A 266 0.84 -10.74 -13.73
CA GLU A 266 0.34 -10.46 -15.09
C GLU A 266 -1.15 -10.04 -15.08
N THR A 267 -1.94 -10.65 -14.18
CA THR A 267 -3.36 -10.32 -14.04
C THR A 267 -3.53 -8.93 -13.42
N VAL A 268 -2.78 -8.63 -12.37
CA VAL A 268 -2.84 -7.31 -11.70
C VAL A 268 -2.36 -6.22 -12.64
N GLU A 269 -1.23 -6.42 -13.33
CA GLU A 269 -0.70 -5.46 -14.31
C GLU A 269 -1.74 -5.15 -15.40
N ARG A 270 -2.29 -6.20 -16.03
CA ARG A 270 -3.31 -6.01 -17.07
C ARG A 270 -4.53 -5.25 -16.57
N LEU A 271 -5.09 -5.64 -15.42
CA LEU A 271 -6.27 -4.96 -14.84
C LEU A 271 -5.98 -3.48 -14.55
N LEU A 272 -4.81 -3.19 -13.98
CA LEU A 272 -4.38 -1.82 -13.67
C LEU A 272 -4.23 -0.99 -14.94
N LEU A 273 -3.49 -1.49 -15.94
CA LEU A 273 -3.24 -0.75 -17.18
C LEU A 273 -4.51 -0.59 -18.02
N ASP A 274 -5.35 -1.62 -18.11
CA ASP A 274 -6.66 -1.54 -18.78
C ASP A 274 -7.58 -0.50 -18.11
N PHE A 275 -7.60 -0.44 -16.78
CA PHE A 275 -8.36 0.55 -16.04
C PHE A 275 -7.87 1.97 -16.31
N LEU A 276 -6.57 2.21 -16.16
CA LEU A 276 -5.98 3.54 -16.39
C LEU A 276 -6.13 4.01 -17.84
N GLY A 277 -6.05 3.09 -18.81
CA GLY A 277 -6.22 3.41 -20.21
C GLY A 277 -7.64 3.82 -20.62
N ARG A 278 -8.64 3.68 -19.71
CA ARG A 278 -10.04 4.11 -19.92
C ARG A 278 -10.36 5.44 -19.26
N LEU A 279 -9.47 6.02 -18.46
CA LEU A 279 -9.65 7.31 -17.77
C LEU A 279 -9.23 8.47 -18.64
#